data_c20a59bb2b89544efd4bf628d6a4ccb9
#
_entry.id   c20a59bb2b89544efd4bf628d6a4ccb9
#
_cell.length_a   1.000
_cell.length_b   1.000
_cell.length_c   1.000
_cell.angle_alpha   90.00
_cell.angle_beta   90.00
_cell.angle_gamma   90.00
#
_symmetry.space_group_name_H-M   'P 1'
#
loop_
_entity.id
_entity.type
_entity.pdbx_description
1 polymer ?
#
loop_
_entity_poly.entity_id
_entity_poly.type
_entity_poly.pdbx_seq_one_letter_code
_entity_poly.pdbx_strand_id
1 'polypeptide(L)'
;AYTMDGSQIGELEYENFNAAGATITFKGKSVHPGYAKGKMINSMLIANAFINDLPKNETPQETSGYEGFFHVHHLKGSIEETVLELIIRDFDQAKFEERKTLIHTIAQKFNDQFAAQFGEDIVIAEVKDQYYNMRQKVEPMKFIVDLAEKAMKELDIQPLIKPIRGGTDGSRLSYMGLPCPNIFAGGHNFHGKYEYVPVESMQKAVEVIIKIAQLTATTKFNPN
;
A
#
# COMPACT_ATOMS: atom_id res chain seq x y z
N ALA A 1 8.12 14.48 -14.54
CA ALA A 1 8.58 15.09 -13.30
C ALA A 1 9.30 14.05 -12.45
N TYR A 2 9.84 14.49 -11.29
CA TYR A 2 10.48 13.61 -10.29
C TYR A 2 10.10 14.10 -8.90
N THR A 3 9.94 13.18 -7.96
CA THR A 3 9.90 13.47 -6.53
C THR A 3 11.22 13.03 -5.88
N MET A 4 11.65 13.73 -4.83
CA MET A 4 12.84 13.35 -4.04
C MET A 4 12.36 12.70 -2.73
N ASP A 5 11.89 11.47 -2.85
CA ASP A 5 11.23 10.74 -1.77
C ASP A 5 11.88 9.36 -1.51
N GLY A 6 12.89 9.01 -2.32
CA GLY A 6 13.68 7.80 -2.12
C GLY A 6 14.64 7.93 -0.94
N SER A 7 15.05 6.80 -0.34
CA SER A 7 15.89 6.75 0.84
C SER A 7 17.37 6.93 0.49
N GLN A 8 18.09 5.83 0.36
CA GLN A 8 19.56 5.88 0.20
C GLN A 8 19.99 6.39 -1.17
N ILE A 9 21.21 6.94 -1.23
CA ILE A 9 21.83 7.41 -2.49
C ILE A 9 21.75 6.33 -3.57
N GLY A 10 21.28 6.73 -4.76
CA GLY A 10 21.11 5.86 -5.92
C GLY A 10 19.71 5.29 -6.11
N GLU A 11 18.83 5.38 -5.13
CA GLU A 11 17.45 4.89 -5.30
C GLU A 11 16.72 5.64 -6.42
N LEU A 12 16.13 4.83 -7.31
CA LEU A 12 15.31 5.27 -8.43
C LEU A 12 14.10 4.34 -8.49
N GLU A 13 12.94 4.88 -8.23
CA GLU A 13 11.73 4.10 -7.97
C GLU A 13 10.60 4.58 -8.87
N TYR A 14 10.00 3.67 -9.63
CA TYR A 14 8.86 3.95 -10.50
C TYR A 14 7.75 2.93 -10.38
N GLU A 15 7.83 2.09 -9.32
CA GLU A 15 6.82 1.13 -8.90
C GLU A 15 6.50 1.33 -7.42
N ASN A 16 5.23 1.21 -7.08
CA ASN A 16 4.74 1.21 -5.71
C ASN A 16 3.55 0.26 -5.58
N PHE A 17 3.12 -0.04 -4.36
CA PHE A 17 1.92 -0.84 -4.15
C PHE A 17 0.67 -0.20 -4.77
N ASN A 18 -0.28 -1.05 -5.24
CA ASN A 18 -1.69 -0.72 -5.20
C ASN A 18 -2.16 -0.85 -3.75
N ALA A 19 -3.04 0.03 -3.32
CA ALA A 19 -3.44 0.16 -1.93
C ALA A 19 -4.93 0.36 -1.75
N ALA A 20 -5.52 -0.41 -0.85
CA ALA A 20 -6.86 -0.20 -0.34
C ALA A 20 -6.88 -0.29 1.20
N GLY A 21 -7.86 0.35 1.80
CA GLY A 21 -8.25 0.15 3.19
C GLY A 21 -9.58 -0.59 3.24
N ALA A 22 -9.75 -1.43 4.24
CA ALA A 22 -11.03 -2.08 4.50
C ALA A 22 -11.46 -1.85 5.94
N THR A 23 -12.73 -1.49 6.11
CA THR A 23 -13.41 -1.41 7.41
C THR A 23 -14.49 -2.49 7.43
N ILE A 24 -14.41 -3.40 8.39
CA ILE A 24 -15.37 -4.48 8.54
C ILE A 24 -16.10 -4.31 9.87
N THR A 25 -17.42 -4.16 9.82
CA THR A 25 -18.29 -4.06 10.98
C THR A 25 -19.00 -5.39 11.20
N PHE A 26 -18.85 -5.92 12.40
CA PHE A 26 -19.50 -7.16 12.84
C PHE A 26 -20.60 -6.82 13.84
N LYS A 27 -21.83 -7.22 13.54
CA LYS A 27 -22.97 -7.08 14.45
C LYS A 27 -23.12 -8.33 15.30
N GLY A 28 -23.48 -8.14 16.55
CA GLY A 28 -23.74 -9.21 17.49
C GLY A 28 -25.10 -9.06 18.18
N LYS A 29 -25.40 -10.00 19.06
CA LYS A 29 -26.62 -10.02 19.86
C LYS A 29 -26.29 -10.37 21.30
N SER A 30 -26.42 -9.40 22.21
CA SER A 30 -26.20 -9.58 23.62
C SER A 30 -27.42 -10.19 24.30
N VAL A 31 -27.18 -11.12 25.22
CA VAL A 31 -28.13 -11.64 26.17
C VAL A 31 -27.41 -11.98 27.47
N HIS A 32 -28.18 -12.21 28.56
CA HIS A 32 -27.58 -12.61 29.84
C HIS A 32 -26.74 -13.89 29.68
N PRO A 33 -25.45 -13.90 30.09
CA PRO A 33 -24.52 -15.01 29.82
C PRO A 33 -25.04 -16.39 30.29
N GLY A 34 -25.71 -16.43 31.41
CA GLY A 34 -26.29 -17.66 31.96
C GLY A 34 -27.40 -18.30 31.10
N TYR A 35 -27.96 -17.56 30.13
CA TYR A 35 -29.05 -18.00 29.24
C TYR A 35 -28.68 -17.87 27.78
N ALA A 36 -27.36 -17.76 27.47
CA ALA A 36 -26.84 -17.40 26.17
C ALA A 36 -26.86 -18.51 25.11
N LYS A 37 -27.01 -19.79 25.53
CA LYS A 37 -26.96 -20.94 24.62
C LYS A 37 -28.00 -20.82 23.51
N GLY A 38 -27.52 -20.79 22.26
CA GLY A 38 -28.36 -20.68 21.05
C GLY A 38 -29.01 -19.30 20.85
N LYS A 39 -28.68 -18.28 21.65
CA LYS A 39 -29.27 -16.93 21.59
C LYS A 39 -28.28 -15.81 21.45
N MET A 40 -27.13 -15.90 22.13
CA MET A 40 -26.09 -14.89 22.06
C MET A 40 -25.27 -15.05 20.79
N ILE A 41 -24.95 -13.94 20.16
CA ILE A 41 -23.97 -13.87 19.07
C ILE A 41 -22.95 -12.80 19.46
N ASN A 42 -21.72 -13.22 19.66
CA ASN A 42 -20.66 -12.34 20.10
C ASN A 42 -19.84 -11.86 18.87
N SER A 43 -20.00 -10.57 18.53
CA SER A 43 -19.33 -9.98 17.36
C SER A 43 -17.79 -10.07 17.43
N MET A 44 -17.21 -10.04 18.64
CA MET A 44 -15.75 -10.19 18.80
C MET A 44 -15.26 -11.57 18.38
N LEU A 45 -16.05 -12.63 18.63
CA LEU A 45 -15.69 -13.99 18.22
C LEU A 45 -15.82 -14.16 16.71
N ILE A 46 -16.77 -13.49 16.07
CA ILE A 46 -16.91 -13.47 14.60
C ILE A 46 -15.71 -12.73 13.99
N ALA A 47 -15.35 -11.57 14.54
CA ALA A 47 -14.19 -10.80 14.08
C ALA A 47 -12.90 -11.60 14.21
N ASN A 48 -12.69 -12.32 15.31
CA ASN A 48 -11.55 -13.22 15.47
C ASN A 48 -11.54 -14.35 14.42
N ALA A 49 -12.71 -14.96 14.16
CA ALA A 49 -12.82 -16.01 13.14
C ALA A 49 -12.55 -15.45 11.73
N PHE A 50 -13.04 -14.24 11.42
CA PHE A 50 -12.75 -13.54 10.17
C PHE A 50 -11.25 -13.32 9.98
N ILE A 51 -10.54 -12.84 11.00
CA ILE A 51 -9.09 -12.65 10.95
C ILE A 51 -8.38 -13.98 10.71
N ASN A 52 -8.86 -15.08 11.30
CA ASN A 52 -8.27 -16.41 11.10
C ASN A 52 -8.51 -16.99 9.68
N ASP A 53 -9.50 -16.50 8.95
CA ASP A 53 -9.76 -16.86 7.56
C ASP A 53 -8.90 -16.07 6.56
N LEU A 54 -8.22 -14.98 7.01
CA LEU A 54 -7.23 -14.30 6.18
C LEU A 54 -5.99 -15.16 5.99
N PRO A 55 -5.28 -15.03 4.84
CA PRO A 55 -4.04 -15.77 4.59
C PRO A 55 -2.96 -15.47 5.64
N LYS A 56 -2.57 -16.45 6.41
CA LYS A 56 -1.65 -16.29 7.56
C LYS A 56 -0.24 -15.86 7.17
N ASN A 57 0.22 -16.26 5.98
CA ASN A 57 1.56 -15.96 5.50
C ASN A 57 1.60 -14.67 4.65
N GLU A 58 0.49 -13.95 4.55
CA GLU A 58 0.37 -12.72 3.77
C GLU A 58 0.19 -11.53 4.70
N THR A 59 1.11 -11.36 5.63
CA THR A 59 1.19 -10.23 6.56
C THR A 59 2.47 -9.43 6.32
N PRO A 60 2.58 -8.17 6.79
CA PRO A 60 3.81 -7.40 6.65
C PRO A 60 5.05 -8.10 7.24
N GLN A 61 4.87 -8.92 8.28
CA GLN A 61 5.95 -9.65 8.95
C GLN A 61 6.46 -10.84 8.13
N GLU A 62 5.61 -11.42 7.27
CA GLU A 62 5.89 -12.63 6.52
C GLU A 62 6.20 -12.37 5.03
N THR A 63 6.09 -11.11 4.58
CA THR A 63 6.21 -10.75 3.15
C THR A 63 7.35 -9.78 2.88
N SER A 64 7.98 -9.93 1.71
CA SER A 64 9.09 -9.09 1.24
C SER A 64 8.99 -8.82 -0.27
N GLY A 65 9.89 -7.98 -0.80
CA GLY A 65 9.98 -7.70 -2.23
C GLY A 65 8.63 -7.33 -2.85
N TYR A 66 8.17 -8.10 -3.82
CA TYR A 66 6.92 -7.88 -4.56
C TYR A 66 5.69 -8.57 -3.96
N GLU A 67 5.83 -9.22 -2.83
CA GLU A 67 4.73 -9.93 -2.19
C GLU A 67 3.74 -8.95 -1.56
N GLY A 68 2.45 -9.13 -1.85
CA GLY A 68 1.36 -8.37 -1.27
C GLY A 68 0.96 -8.89 0.11
N PHE A 69 0.16 -8.11 0.85
CA PHE A 69 -0.26 -8.49 2.20
C PHE A 69 -1.61 -7.89 2.62
N PHE A 70 -2.17 -8.48 3.67
CA PHE A 70 -3.21 -7.93 4.52
C PHE A 70 -2.59 -7.51 5.85
N HIS A 71 -2.90 -6.31 6.35
CA HIS A 71 -2.42 -5.86 7.64
C HIS A 71 -3.57 -5.35 8.49
N VAL A 72 -4.00 -6.16 9.45
CA VAL A 72 -4.93 -5.74 10.50
C VAL A 72 -4.18 -4.78 11.43
N HIS A 73 -4.66 -3.55 11.55
CA HIS A 73 -4.00 -2.54 12.37
C HIS A 73 -4.90 -1.95 13.46
N HIS A 74 -6.22 -2.21 13.38
CA HIS A 74 -7.14 -1.77 14.42
C HIS A 74 -8.27 -2.80 14.62
N LEU A 75 -8.58 -3.08 15.88
CA LEU A 75 -9.70 -3.92 16.28
C LEU A 75 -10.29 -3.37 17.57
N LYS A 76 -11.56 -3.00 17.55
CA LYS A 76 -12.27 -2.49 18.72
C LYS A 76 -13.69 -3.07 18.73
N GLY A 77 -14.12 -3.59 19.88
CA GLY A 77 -15.43 -4.18 19.92
C GLY A 77 -16.02 -4.48 21.31
N SER A 78 -17.26 -4.88 21.26
CA SER A 78 -18.07 -5.40 22.35
C SER A 78 -18.83 -6.65 21.87
N ILE A 79 -19.77 -7.18 22.68
CA ILE A 79 -20.62 -8.30 22.24
C ILE A 79 -21.49 -7.88 21.05
N GLU A 80 -22.02 -6.65 21.05
CA GLU A 80 -23.02 -6.20 20.07
C GLU A 80 -22.42 -5.65 18.78
N GLU A 81 -21.21 -5.07 18.85
CA GLU A 81 -20.52 -4.53 17.68
C GLU A 81 -19.02 -4.62 17.83
N THR A 82 -18.35 -5.03 16.75
CA THR A 82 -16.90 -4.99 16.61
C THR A 82 -16.54 -4.37 15.27
N VAL A 83 -15.56 -3.49 15.26
CA VAL A 83 -14.99 -2.88 14.06
C VAL A 83 -13.55 -3.33 13.89
N LEU A 84 -13.25 -3.83 12.72
CA LEU A 84 -11.92 -4.25 12.27
C LEU A 84 -11.48 -3.33 11.13
N GLU A 85 -10.28 -2.76 11.23
CA GLU A 85 -9.68 -2.01 10.14
C GLU A 85 -8.39 -2.70 9.68
N LEU A 86 -8.25 -2.86 8.37
CA LEU A 86 -7.08 -3.44 7.75
C LEU A 86 -6.72 -2.71 6.45
N ILE A 87 -5.46 -2.84 6.05
CA ILE A 87 -4.99 -2.38 4.76
C ILE A 87 -4.61 -3.56 3.86
N ILE A 88 -4.80 -3.36 2.55
CA ILE A 88 -4.53 -4.33 1.49
C ILE A 88 -3.48 -3.73 0.58
N ARG A 89 -2.44 -4.51 0.26
CA ARG A 89 -1.33 -4.09 -0.61
C ARG A 89 -0.97 -5.19 -1.59
N ASP A 90 -0.78 -4.84 -2.85
CA ASP A 90 -0.17 -5.70 -3.86
C ASP A 90 0.43 -4.86 -4.99
N PHE A 91 1.53 -5.30 -5.60
CA PHE A 91 2.09 -4.65 -6.79
C PHE A 91 1.31 -5.00 -8.06
N ASP A 92 0.84 -6.24 -8.13
CA ASP A 92 0.06 -6.73 -9.25
C ASP A 92 -1.41 -6.31 -9.12
N GLN A 93 -1.96 -5.71 -10.19
CA GLN A 93 -3.35 -5.21 -10.18
C GLN A 93 -4.38 -6.34 -10.05
N ALA A 94 -4.16 -7.48 -10.73
CA ALA A 94 -5.11 -8.58 -10.68
C ALA A 94 -5.14 -9.22 -9.28
N LYS A 95 -3.98 -9.47 -8.69
CA LYS A 95 -3.88 -9.97 -7.31
C LYS A 95 -4.45 -8.98 -6.29
N PHE A 96 -4.28 -7.69 -6.52
CA PHE A 96 -4.88 -6.66 -5.68
C PHE A 96 -6.42 -6.73 -5.69
N GLU A 97 -7.04 -6.90 -6.87
CA GLU A 97 -8.49 -7.09 -6.99
C GLU A 97 -8.96 -8.41 -6.36
N GLU A 98 -8.19 -9.50 -6.55
CA GLU A 98 -8.46 -10.78 -5.89
C GLU A 98 -8.44 -10.65 -4.36
N ARG A 99 -7.51 -9.89 -3.79
CA ARG A 99 -7.44 -9.62 -2.35
C ARG A 99 -8.66 -8.86 -1.84
N LYS A 100 -9.11 -7.84 -2.57
CA LYS A 100 -10.34 -7.11 -2.22
C LYS A 100 -11.57 -8.02 -2.28
N THR A 101 -11.64 -8.85 -3.31
CA THR A 101 -12.71 -9.85 -3.47
C THR A 101 -12.71 -10.86 -2.31
N LEU A 102 -11.54 -11.29 -1.84
CA LEU A 102 -11.43 -12.22 -0.72
C LEU A 102 -12.08 -11.65 0.56
N ILE A 103 -11.91 -10.36 0.85
CA ILE A 103 -12.56 -9.70 2.00
C ILE A 103 -14.09 -9.85 1.93
N HIS A 104 -14.68 -9.57 0.76
CA HIS A 104 -16.12 -9.73 0.56
C HIS A 104 -16.57 -11.19 0.63
N THR A 105 -15.77 -12.11 0.10
CA THR A 105 -16.05 -13.55 0.15
C THR A 105 -16.09 -14.08 1.58
N ILE A 106 -15.12 -13.67 2.42
CA ILE A 106 -15.10 -14.04 3.83
C ILE A 106 -16.30 -13.42 4.56
N ALA A 107 -16.62 -12.14 4.31
CA ALA A 107 -17.79 -11.50 4.91
C ALA A 107 -19.08 -12.24 4.57
N GLN A 108 -19.27 -12.61 3.29
CA GLN A 108 -20.45 -13.36 2.84
C GLN A 108 -20.56 -14.73 3.50
N LYS A 109 -19.45 -15.45 3.67
CA LYS A 109 -19.43 -16.73 4.40
C LYS A 109 -20.05 -16.62 5.79
N PHE A 110 -19.71 -15.56 6.54
CA PHE A 110 -20.26 -15.34 7.88
C PHE A 110 -21.74 -14.89 7.81
N ASN A 111 -22.11 -14.06 6.84
CA ASN A 111 -23.50 -13.67 6.64
C ASN A 111 -24.38 -14.90 6.38
N ASP A 112 -23.97 -15.81 5.50
CA ASP A 112 -24.68 -17.05 5.21
C ASP A 112 -24.81 -17.94 6.45
N GLN A 113 -23.75 -18.03 7.27
CA GLN A 113 -23.73 -18.83 8.49
C GLN A 113 -24.77 -18.35 9.53
N PHE A 114 -24.97 -17.04 9.63
CA PHE A 114 -25.83 -16.43 10.64
C PHE A 114 -27.19 -15.95 10.10
N ALA A 115 -27.45 -16.08 8.79
CA ALA A 115 -28.67 -15.59 8.15
C ALA A 115 -29.96 -16.06 8.85
N ALA A 116 -30.01 -17.33 9.26
CA ALA A 116 -31.19 -17.90 9.94
C ALA A 116 -31.46 -17.28 11.33
N GLN A 117 -30.44 -16.71 11.99
CA GLN A 117 -30.55 -16.14 13.34
C GLN A 117 -30.81 -14.64 13.36
N PHE A 118 -30.36 -13.93 12.31
CA PHE A 118 -30.43 -12.47 12.22
C PHE A 118 -31.45 -11.97 11.21
N GLY A 119 -31.63 -12.68 10.08
CA GLY A 119 -32.47 -12.23 8.98
C GLY A 119 -31.91 -11.04 8.19
N GLU A 120 -30.68 -10.58 8.51
CA GLU A 120 -29.93 -9.54 7.80
C GLU A 120 -28.44 -9.83 7.86
N ASP A 121 -27.66 -9.11 7.04
CA ASP A 121 -26.20 -9.20 7.05
C ASP A 121 -25.63 -8.65 8.36
N ILE A 122 -24.77 -9.46 8.99
CA ILE A 122 -24.12 -9.13 10.24
C ILE A 122 -22.65 -8.74 10.06
N VAL A 123 -22.05 -9.06 8.92
CA VAL A 123 -20.69 -8.67 8.56
C VAL A 123 -20.76 -7.75 7.35
N ILE A 124 -20.46 -6.48 7.58
CA ILE A 124 -20.50 -5.43 6.57
C ILE A 124 -19.08 -5.03 6.26
N ALA A 125 -18.61 -5.30 5.04
CA ALA A 125 -17.28 -4.98 4.59
C ALA A 125 -17.30 -3.79 3.61
N GLU A 126 -16.62 -2.71 3.96
CA GLU A 126 -16.38 -1.56 3.10
C GLU A 126 -14.91 -1.55 2.70
N VAL A 127 -14.63 -1.68 1.40
CA VAL A 127 -13.28 -1.61 0.84
C VAL A 127 -13.17 -0.36 -0.01
N LYS A 128 -12.13 0.47 0.25
CA LYS A 128 -11.89 1.74 -0.45
C LYS A 128 -10.47 1.79 -0.99
N ASP A 129 -10.32 1.99 -2.28
CA ASP A 129 -9.02 2.20 -2.92
C ASP A 129 -8.41 3.52 -2.45
N GLN A 130 -7.09 3.52 -2.24
CA GLN A 130 -6.33 4.68 -1.73
C GLN A 130 -5.41 5.25 -2.80
N TYR A 131 -4.63 4.40 -3.46
CA TYR A 131 -3.73 4.74 -4.56
C TYR A 131 -3.37 3.49 -5.36
N TYR A 132 -2.76 3.69 -6.55
CA TYR A 132 -2.40 2.61 -7.45
C TYR A 132 -0.90 2.64 -7.78
N ASN A 133 -0.38 1.53 -8.31
CA ASN A 133 1.00 1.40 -8.75
C ASN A 133 1.27 2.39 -9.90
N MET A 134 2.21 3.32 -9.70
CA MET A 134 2.55 4.34 -10.70
C MET A 134 3.23 3.77 -11.94
N ARG A 135 3.72 2.54 -11.91
CA ARG A 135 4.37 1.90 -13.06
C ARG A 135 3.52 2.00 -14.31
N GLN A 136 2.21 1.75 -14.22
CA GLN A 136 1.30 1.83 -15.38
C GLN A 136 1.31 3.20 -16.06
N LYS A 137 1.61 4.27 -15.33
CA LYS A 137 1.66 5.64 -15.81
C LYS A 137 3.06 6.08 -16.21
N VAL A 138 4.10 5.53 -15.57
CA VAL A 138 5.50 5.87 -15.83
C VAL A 138 6.07 5.04 -16.97
N GLU A 139 5.71 3.76 -17.10
CA GLU A 139 6.23 2.86 -18.14
C GLU A 139 6.09 3.40 -19.59
N PRO A 140 4.95 3.98 -20.00
CA PRO A 140 4.84 4.60 -21.32
C PRO A 140 5.79 5.79 -21.56
N MET A 141 6.29 6.38 -20.46
CA MET A 141 7.22 7.51 -20.46
C MET A 141 8.57 7.12 -19.85
N LYS A 142 8.98 5.86 -20.04
CA LYS A 142 10.17 5.28 -19.37
C LYS A 142 11.46 6.07 -19.61
N PHE A 143 11.54 6.86 -20.67
CA PHE A 143 12.66 7.74 -20.94
C PHE A 143 13.00 8.67 -19.75
N ILE A 144 12.00 9.04 -18.91
CA ILE A 144 12.30 9.85 -17.72
C ILE A 144 13.06 9.03 -16.65
N VAL A 145 12.78 7.75 -16.53
CA VAL A 145 13.53 6.84 -15.65
C VAL A 145 14.95 6.65 -16.18
N ASP A 146 15.08 6.37 -17.49
CA ASP A 146 16.37 6.17 -18.15
C ASP A 146 17.25 7.44 -18.08
N LEU A 147 16.63 8.63 -18.13
CA LEU A 147 17.32 9.91 -17.96
C LEU A 147 17.88 10.08 -16.54
N ALA A 148 17.10 9.75 -15.52
CA ALA A 148 17.56 9.80 -14.14
C ALA A 148 18.67 8.77 -13.86
N GLU A 149 18.52 7.57 -14.39
CA GLU A 149 19.56 6.52 -14.33
C GLU A 149 20.87 6.98 -14.97
N LYS A 150 20.80 7.59 -16.16
CA LYS A 150 21.95 8.18 -16.85
C LYS A 150 22.59 9.29 -16.03
N ALA A 151 21.80 10.20 -15.45
CA ALA A 151 22.29 11.29 -14.63
C ALA A 151 23.08 10.78 -13.42
N MET A 152 22.57 9.75 -12.74
CA MET A 152 23.26 9.11 -11.62
C MET A 152 24.59 8.47 -12.06
N LYS A 153 24.60 7.71 -13.16
CA LYS A 153 25.82 7.08 -13.70
C LYS A 153 26.89 8.09 -14.08
N GLU A 154 26.53 9.24 -14.67
CA GLU A 154 27.46 10.30 -15.02
C GLU A 154 28.02 11.06 -13.79
N LEU A 155 27.48 10.81 -12.61
CA LEU A 155 27.93 11.33 -11.31
C LEU A 155 28.59 10.27 -10.43
N ASP A 156 28.97 9.12 -11.02
CA ASP A 156 29.53 7.97 -10.31
C ASP A 156 28.63 7.43 -9.18
N ILE A 157 27.30 7.61 -9.32
CA ILE A 157 26.29 7.06 -8.41
C ILE A 157 25.71 5.80 -9.05
N GLN A 158 25.82 4.67 -8.36
CA GLN A 158 25.20 3.41 -8.80
C GLN A 158 23.68 3.47 -8.65
N PRO A 159 22.88 3.39 -9.74
CA PRO A 159 21.45 3.36 -9.63
C PRO A 159 20.93 2.09 -8.92
N LEU A 160 19.98 2.25 -8.02
CA LEU A 160 19.29 1.19 -7.29
C LEU A 160 17.80 1.23 -7.64
N ILE A 161 17.46 0.55 -8.74
CA ILE A 161 16.06 0.49 -9.20
C ILE A 161 15.33 -0.58 -8.39
N LYS A 162 14.37 -0.17 -7.57
CA LYS A 162 13.58 -1.04 -6.72
C LYS A 162 12.15 -0.52 -6.55
N PRO A 163 11.19 -1.40 -6.19
CA PRO A 163 9.83 -0.97 -5.90
C PRO A 163 9.71 -0.39 -4.49
N ILE A 164 8.74 0.52 -4.32
CA ILE A 164 8.37 1.09 -3.01
C ILE A 164 7.27 0.23 -2.39
N ARG A 165 7.50 -0.30 -1.19
CA ARG A 165 6.48 -1.04 -0.42
C ARG A 165 5.52 -0.09 0.34
N GLY A 166 5.10 0.99 -0.29
CA GLY A 166 4.26 2.03 0.26
C GLY A 166 3.63 2.87 -0.84
N GLY A 167 3.09 4.01 -0.47
CA GLY A 167 2.64 5.08 -1.37
C GLY A 167 3.65 6.21 -1.43
N THR A 168 3.52 7.07 -2.42
CA THR A 168 4.37 8.24 -2.66
C THR A 168 3.58 9.32 -3.38
N ASP A 169 3.97 10.57 -3.23
CA ASP A 169 3.39 11.67 -3.99
C ASP A 169 3.56 11.49 -5.50
N GLY A 170 4.66 10.88 -5.93
CA GLY A 170 4.89 10.53 -7.33
C GLY A 170 3.82 9.61 -7.91
N SER A 171 3.33 8.65 -7.12
CA SER A 171 2.19 7.81 -7.51
C SER A 171 0.94 8.65 -7.78
N ARG A 172 0.58 9.54 -6.86
CA ARG A 172 -0.60 10.39 -7.01
C ARG A 172 -0.48 11.33 -8.22
N LEU A 173 0.67 11.98 -8.38
CA LEU A 173 0.95 12.87 -9.52
C LEU A 173 0.88 12.11 -10.85
N SER A 174 1.40 10.88 -10.90
CA SER A 174 1.35 10.04 -12.10
C SER A 174 -0.09 9.76 -12.54
N TYR A 175 -1.00 9.50 -11.61
CA TYR A 175 -2.42 9.31 -11.91
C TYR A 175 -3.18 10.61 -12.21
N MET A 176 -2.61 11.77 -11.86
CA MET A 176 -3.11 13.08 -12.27
C MET A 176 -2.62 13.51 -13.67
N GLY A 177 -1.90 12.63 -14.38
CA GLY A 177 -1.40 12.88 -15.74
C GLY A 177 0.04 13.40 -15.81
N LEU A 178 0.76 13.42 -14.68
CA LEU A 178 2.16 13.82 -14.61
C LEU A 178 3.02 12.63 -14.17
N PRO A 179 3.52 11.76 -15.06
CA PRO A 179 4.41 10.65 -14.72
C PRO A 179 5.59 11.13 -13.87
N CYS A 180 5.74 10.58 -12.67
CA CYS A 180 6.62 11.13 -11.66
C CYS A 180 7.30 10.04 -10.82
N PRO A 181 8.40 9.43 -11.33
CA PRO A 181 9.20 8.50 -10.53
C PRO A 181 9.90 9.23 -9.37
N ASN A 182 10.27 8.47 -8.35
CA ASN A 182 11.04 8.96 -7.24
C ASN A 182 12.55 8.80 -7.51
N ILE A 183 13.33 9.78 -7.08
CA ILE A 183 14.77 9.70 -6.92
C ILE A 183 15.11 9.87 -5.43
N PHE A 184 16.29 9.43 -5.04
CA PHE A 184 16.71 9.46 -3.64
C PHE A 184 16.78 10.89 -3.06
N ALA A 185 16.36 11.03 -1.81
CA ALA A 185 16.64 12.19 -0.97
C ALA A 185 17.92 11.99 -0.15
N GLY A 186 18.30 10.76 0.09
CA GLY A 186 19.46 10.38 0.90
C GLY A 186 19.17 10.39 2.40
N GLY A 187 17.90 10.37 2.80
CA GLY A 187 17.47 10.34 4.20
C GLY A 187 17.47 8.94 4.80
N HIS A 188 17.42 8.88 6.11
CA HIS A 188 17.42 7.65 6.91
C HIS A 188 16.41 7.73 8.04
N ASN A 189 15.94 6.56 8.51
CA ASN A 189 15.02 6.41 9.63
C ASN A 189 13.70 7.16 9.45
N PHE A 190 13.17 7.21 8.22
CA PHE A 190 11.93 7.91 7.88
C PHE A 190 10.80 7.53 8.83
N HIS A 191 9.98 8.54 9.21
CA HIS A 191 8.89 8.43 10.18
C HIS A 191 9.36 8.06 11.60
N GLY A 192 10.65 8.01 11.84
CA GLY A 192 11.22 7.66 13.13
C GLY A 192 11.65 8.88 13.94
N LYS A 193 11.78 8.70 15.26
CA LYS A 193 12.26 9.76 16.18
C LYS A 193 13.66 10.29 15.82
N TYR A 194 14.45 9.47 15.15
CA TYR A 194 15.84 9.76 14.78
C TYR A 194 16.00 9.85 13.26
N GLU A 195 15.00 10.42 12.59
CA GLU A 195 15.08 10.73 11.18
C GLU A 195 16.13 11.78 10.91
N TYR A 196 16.96 11.57 9.90
CA TYR A 196 18.02 12.50 9.50
C TYR A 196 18.39 12.35 8.03
N VAL A 197 19.05 13.37 7.48
CA VAL A 197 19.70 13.31 6.18
C VAL A 197 21.13 13.83 6.31
N PRO A 198 22.16 13.07 5.86
CA PRO A 198 23.55 13.54 5.81
C PRO A 198 23.70 14.72 4.83
N VAL A 199 24.57 15.67 5.15
CA VAL A 199 24.85 16.82 4.29
C VAL A 199 25.38 16.37 2.93
N GLU A 200 26.25 15.38 2.91
CA GLU A 200 26.82 14.80 1.70
C GLU A 200 25.73 14.17 0.80
N SER A 201 24.71 13.55 1.40
CA SER A 201 23.57 13.02 0.65
C SER A 201 22.75 14.13 0.00
N MET A 202 22.52 15.24 0.73
CA MET A 202 21.84 16.42 0.17
C MET A 202 22.62 17.01 -1.01
N GLN A 203 23.95 17.09 -0.93
CA GLN A 203 24.80 17.57 -2.01
C GLN A 203 24.66 16.67 -3.25
N LYS A 204 24.73 15.34 -3.07
CA LYS A 204 24.53 14.36 -4.16
C LYS A 204 23.14 14.47 -4.79
N ALA A 205 22.13 14.66 -4.00
CA ALA A 205 20.76 14.87 -4.48
C ALA A 205 20.65 16.13 -5.38
N VAL A 206 21.25 17.25 -4.95
CA VAL A 206 21.33 18.49 -5.75
C VAL A 206 22.09 18.27 -7.06
N GLU A 207 23.25 17.57 -7.02
CA GLU A 207 24.03 17.25 -8.22
C GLU A 207 23.18 16.46 -9.24
N VAL A 208 22.38 15.48 -8.79
CA VAL A 208 21.49 14.69 -9.65
C VAL A 208 20.38 15.56 -10.26
N ILE A 209 19.75 16.46 -9.49
CA ILE A 209 18.75 17.40 -10.02
C ILE A 209 19.34 18.25 -11.14
N ILE A 210 20.51 18.84 -10.92
CA ILE A 210 21.21 19.69 -11.90
C ILE A 210 21.55 18.86 -13.14
N LYS A 211 22.06 17.64 -12.97
CA LYS A 211 22.43 16.76 -14.08
C LYS A 211 21.20 16.36 -14.91
N ILE A 212 20.08 16.01 -14.27
CA ILE A 212 18.83 15.72 -14.97
C ILE A 212 18.38 16.92 -15.80
N ALA A 213 18.42 18.13 -15.24
CA ALA A 213 18.06 19.35 -15.95
C ALA A 213 18.95 19.61 -17.18
N GLN A 214 20.28 19.43 -17.03
CA GLN A 214 21.24 19.54 -18.14
C GLN A 214 20.98 18.52 -19.25
N LEU A 215 20.78 17.26 -18.88
CA LEU A 215 20.47 16.18 -19.83
C LEU A 215 19.13 16.43 -20.54
N THR A 216 18.13 16.90 -19.82
CA THR A 216 16.82 17.25 -20.40
C THR A 216 16.95 18.34 -21.47
N ALA A 217 17.75 19.38 -21.21
CA ALA A 217 17.96 20.48 -22.13
C ALA A 217 18.69 20.07 -23.42
N THR A 218 19.51 19.02 -23.37
CA THR A 218 20.33 18.57 -24.50
C THR A 218 19.76 17.34 -25.23
N THR A 219 18.82 16.62 -24.61
CA THR A 219 18.21 15.42 -25.19
C THR A 219 17.00 15.81 -26.07
N LYS A 220 17.03 15.39 -27.33
CA LYS A 220 15.83 15.50 -28.20
C LYS A 220 14.89 14.36 -27.86
N PHE A 221 13.79 14.68 -27.19
CA PHE A 221 12.68 13.74 -27.00
C PHE A 221 11.83 13.77 -28.27
N ASN A 222 11.69 12.63 -28.95
CA ASN A 222 10.67 12.46 -29.99
C ASN A 222 9.35 12.14 -29.28
N PRO A 223 8.35 13.03 -29.31
CA PRO A 223 7.01 12.67 -28.89
C PRO A 223 6.47 11.65 -29.92
N ASN A 224 6.24 10.41 -29.47
CA ASN A 224 5.45 9.43 -30.22
C ASN A 224 3.96 9.76 -30.08
#